data_b1717ec36fba34eaf3c4513cee8a187a
#
_entry.id   b1717ec36fba34eaf3c4513cee8a187a
#
_cell.length_a   1.000
_cell.length_b   1.000
_cell.length_c   1.000
_cell.angle_alpha   90.00
_cell.angle_beta   90.00
_cell.angle_gamma   90.00
#
_symmetry.space_group_name_H-M   'P 1'
#
loop_
_entity.id
_entity.type
_entity.pdbx_description
1 polymer ?
#
loop_
_entity_poly.entity_id
_entity_poly.type
_entity_poly.pdbx_seq_one_letter_code
_entity_poly.pdbx_strand_id
1 'polypeptide(L)'
;MRPQLFSKYLAASLAGLAALSATALEFRSVAEHGAVFYDAPSLQAKKLFVASKGLPVEVLVDNKDWLRVRDQSGTLAWVAKATLNAKRNVVIAVNRAEIHSAADLKSPLLFVADKSVIFELLETGKTGWVKVRHRDGAQGYIRIEEVWGL
;
A
#
# COMPACT_ATOMS: atom_id res chain seq x y z
N MET A 1 -6.72 19.87 73.95
CA MET A 1 -7.41 19.22 72.85
C MET A 1 -6.78 19.69 71.54
N ARG A 2 -6.09 18.82 70.84
CA ARG A 2 -5.50 19.12 69.53
C ARG A 2 -6.33 18.43 68.46
N PRO A 3 -6.83 19.11 67.43
CA PRO A 3 -7.45 18.42 66.30
C PRO A 3 -6.38 17.88 65.35
N GLN A 4 -6.51 16.62 65.02
CA GLN A 4 -5.70 15.88 64.06
C GLN A 4 -5.95 16.41 62.64
N LEU A 5 -4.87 16.85 62.00
CA LEU A 5 -4.88 17.21 60.58
C LEU A 5 -4.73 15.92 59.74
N PHE A 6 -5.83 15.52 59.11
CA PHE A 6 -5.79 14.46 58.08
C PHE A 6 -5.24 15.04 56.79
N SER A 7 -4.00 14.67 56.48
CA SER A 7 -3.38 14.93 55.17
C SER A 7 -3.98 13.99 54.13
N LYS A 8 -4.76 14.55 53.21
CA LYS A 8 -5.27 13.83 52.04
C LYS A 8 -4.20 13.83 50.98
N TYR A 9 -3.52 12.72 50.80
CA TYR A 9 -2.65 12.48 49.65
C TYR A 9 -3.53 12.21 48.41
N LEU A 10 -3.59 13.18 47.53
CA LEU A 10 -4.21 13.06 46.23
C LEU A 10 -3.18 12.40 45.28
N ALA A 11 -3.30 11.09 45.08
CA ALA A 11 -2.51 10.38 44.08
C ALA A 11 -3.06 10.73 42.71
N ALA A 12 -2.36 11.60 42.00
CA ALA A 12 -2.62 11.86 40.58
C ALA A 12 -2.03 10.71 39.74
N SER A 13 -2.88 9.78 39.31
CA SER A 13 -2.54 8.75 38.35
C SER A 13 -2.43 9.39 36.98
N LEU A 14 -1.20 9.65 36.49
CA LEU A 14 -0.92 9.99 35.12
C LEU A 14 -1.04 8.71 34.29
N ALA A 15 -2.23 8.46 33.74
CA ALA A 15 -2.39 7.46 32.69
C ALA A 15 -1.74 7.99 31.41
N GLY A 16 -0.49 7.57 31.16
CA GLY A 16 0.18 7.85 29.89
C GLY A 16 -0.55 7.13 28.76
N LEU A 17 -1.29 7.88 27.94
CA LEU A 17 -1.78 7.40 26.65
C LEU A 17 -0.56 7.17 25.75
N ALA A 18 -0.10 5.92 25.63
CA ALA A 18 0.81 5.53 24.57
C ALA A 18 0.03 5.66 23.25
N ALA A 19 0.26 6.74 22.52
CA ALA A 19 -0.22 6.87 21.16
C ALA A 19 0.49 5.80 20.34
N LEU A 20 -0.21 4.71 20.01
CA LEU A 20 0.18 3.78 18.98
C LEU A 20 0.17 4.55 17.66
N SER A 21 1.34 5.00 17.21
CA SER A 21 1.49 5.54 15.87
C SER A 21 1.21 4.41 14.89
N ALA A 22 0.02 4.40 14.30
CA ALA A 22 -0.25 3.57 13.15
C ALA A 22 0.69 4.02 12.03
N THR A 23 1.72 3.25 11.75
CA THR A 23 2.57 3.49 10.58
C THR A 23 1.70 3.26 9.35
N ALA A 24 1.50 4.31 8.56
CA ALA A 24 0.84 4.18 7.27
C ALA A 24 1.63 3.22 6.39
N LEU A 25 0.94 2.34 5.65
CA LEU A 25 1.57 1.44 4.69
C LEU A 25 2.27 2.29 3.62
N GLU A 26 3.55 1.99 3.37
CA GLU A 26 4.31 2.65 2.33
C GLU A 26 4.31 1.77 1.08
N PHE A 27 3.77 2.30 -0.01
CA PHE A 27 3.80 1.65 -1.31
C PHE A 27 4.71 2.40 -2.28
N ARG A 28 5.44 1.63 -3.07
CA ARG A 28 6.22 2.09 -4.22
C ARG A 28 5.89 1.26 -5.44
N SER A 29 6.31 1.71 -6.60
CA SER A 29 6.11 0.98 -7.85
C SER A 29 7.40 0.74 -8.57
N VAL A 30 7.47 -0.37 -9.30
CA VAL A 30 8.59 -0.67 -10.19
C VAL A 30 8.69 0.42 -11.26
N ALA A 31 9.86 1.05 -11.38
CA ALA A 31 10.08 2.20 -12.24
C ALA A 31 10.14 1.83 -13.72
N GLU A 32 10.84 0.71 -14.03
CA GLU A 32 11.03 0.24 -15.40
C GLU A 32 10.89 -1.29 -15.48
N HIS A 33 10.66 -1.80 -16.66
CA HIS A 33 10.61 -3.26 -16.88
C HIS A 33 11.93 -3.94 -16.52
N GLY A 34 11.84 -5.14 -15.96
CA GLY A 34 13.01 -5.96 -15.67
C GLY A 34 13.61 -5.78 -14.28
N ALA A 35 12.90 -5.17 -13.33
CA ALA A 35 13.32 -5.13 -11.93
C ALA A 35 13.42 -6.56 -11.38
N VAL A 36 14.58 -6.92 -10.86
CA VAL A 36 14.82 -8.24 -10.28
C VAL A 36 14.62 -8.22 -8.78
N PHE A 37 13.90 -9.21 -8.28
CA PHE A 37 13.62 -9.40 -6.86
C PHE A 37 14.41 -10.61 -6.35
N TYR A 38 15.02 -10.45 -5.15
CA TYR A 38 16.00 -11.38 -4.58
C TYR A 38 15.55 -11.88 -3.21
N ASP A 39 16.11 -13.00 -2.77
CA ASP A 39 15.88 -13.53 -1.43
C ASP A 39 16.72 -12.83 -0.33
N ALA A 40 17.75 -12.06 -0.72
CA ALA A 40 18.59 -11.29 0.18
C ALA A 40 19.01 -9.95 -0.48
N PRO A 41 19.45 -8.95 0.31
CA PRO A 41 19.85 -7.63 -0.21
C PRO A 41 21.24 -7.64 -0.86
N SER A 42 21.37 -8.37 -1.95
CA SER A 42 22.62 -8.54 -2.69
C SER A 42 22.36 -8.95 -4.14
N LEU A 43 23.16 -8.43 -5.08
CA LEU A 43 23.12 -8.83 -6.50
C LEU A 43 23.56 -10.28 -6.72
N GLN A 44 24.29 -10.87 -5.77
CA GLN A 44 24.72 -12.28 -5.80
C GLN A 44 23.69 -13.22 -5.17
N ALA A 45 22.64 -12.67 -4.54
CA ALA A 45 21.57 -13.45 -3.95
C ALA A 45 20.74 -14.17 -5.02
N LYS A 46 19.98 -15.16 -4.58
CA LYS A 46 19.08 -15.89 -5.46
C LYS A 46 17.99 -14.95 -6.01
N LYS A 47 17.86 -14.94 -7.33
CA LYS A 47 16.75 -14.24 -8.02
C LYS A 47 15.46 -15.03 -7.83
N LEU A 48 14.42 -14.35 -7.35
CA LEU A 48 13.11 -14.95 -7.14
C LEU A 48 12.22 -14.77 -8.36
N PHE A 49 12.11 -13.54 -8.84
CA PHE A 49 11.32 -13.20 -10.03
C PHE A 49 11.75 -11.84 -10.61
N VAL A 50 11.24 -11.55 -11.80
CA VAL A 50 11.41 -10.27 -12.48
C VAL A 50 10.05 -9.60 -12.61
N ALA A 51 9.99 -8.32 -12.29
CA ALA A 51 8.76 -7.56 -12.30
C ALA A 51 8.67 -6.59 -13.49
N SER A 52 7.42 -6.38 -13.90
CA SER A 52 7.08 -5.39 -14.93
C SER A 52 6.97 -3.99 -14.32
N LYS A 53 7.19 -2.98 -15.18
CA LYS A 53 6.95 -1.57 -14.84
C LYS A 53 5.58 -1.37 -14.23
N GLY A 54 5.54 -0.60 -13.17
CA GLY A 54 4.32 -0.21 -12.48
C GLY A 54 3.85 -1.17 -11.40
N LEU A 55 4.44 -2.37 -11.26
CA LEU A 55 4.04 -3.29 -10.19
C LEU A 55 4.13 -2.59 -8.82
N PRO A 56 3.04 -2.48 -8.07
CA PRO A 56 3.08 -1.94 -6.72
C PRO A 56 3.68 -2.95 -5.75
N VAL A 57 4.45 -2.46 -4.79
CA VAL A 57 5.01 -3.25 -3.68
C VAL A 57 4.88 -2.44 -2.39
N GLU A 58 4.62 -3.14 -1.30
CA GLU A 58 4.62 -2.56 0.05
C GLU A 58 6.04 -2.61 0.62
N VAL A 59 6.55 -1.48 1.06
CA VAL A 59 7.88 -1.37 1.68
C VAL A 59 7.78 -1.75 3.15
N LEU A 60 8.53 -2.78 3.54
CA LEU A 60 8.58 -3.26 4.92
C LEU A 60 9.84 -2.81 5.65
N VAL A 61 10.97 -2.76 4.95
CA VAL A 61 12.27 -2.33 5.50
C VAL A 61 13.02 -1.52 4.47
N ASP A 62 13.53 -0.36 4.87
CA ASP A 62 14.47 0.43 4.09
C ASP A 62 15.88 0.21 4.65
N ASN A 63 16.72 -0.46 3.87
CA ASN A 63 18.11 -0.75 4.22
C ASN A 63 19.05 -0.16 3.16
N LYS A 64 19.31 1.14 3.26
CA LYS A 64 20.18 1.90 2.35
C LYS A 64 19.78 1.75 0.88
N ASP A 65 20.51 0.91 0.13
CA ASP A 65 20.31 0.70 -1.31
C ASP A 65 19.28 -0.39 -1.63
N TRP A 66 18.77 -1.07 -0.61
CA TRP A 66 17.85 -2.19 -0.73
C TRP A 66 16.57 -1.95 0.06
N LEU A 67 15.45 -2.39 -0.51
CA LEU A 67 14.16 -2.43 0.16
C LEU A 67 13.71 -3.88 0.31
N ARG A 68 13.27 -4.24 1.52
CA ARG A 68 12.49 -5.44 1.71
C ARG A 68 11.04 -5.10 1.46
N VAL A 69 10.42 -5.84 0.57
CA VAL A 69 9.06 -5.55 0.11
C VAL A 69 8.18 -6.79 0.16
N ARG A 70 6.88 -6.54 0.12
CA ARG A 70 5.85 -7.55 -0.04
C ARG A 70 5.04 -7.24 -1.30
N ASP A 71 4.76 -8.24 -2.12
CA ASP A 71 3.87 -8.11 -3.27
C ASP A 71 2.41 -8.47 -2.91
N GLN A 72 1.50 -8.36 -3.87
CA GLN A 72 0.07 -8.69 -3.68
C GLN A 72 -0.18 -10.15 -3.30
N SER A 73 0.72 -11.07 -3.62
CA SER A 73 0.61 -12.48 -3.26
C SER A 73 1.07 -12.79 -1.85
N GLY A 74 1.65 -11.79 -1.17
CA GLY A 74 2.29 -11.94 0.14
C GLY A 74 3.75 -12.38 0.07
N THR A 75 4.33 -12.51 -1.13
CA THR A 75 5.74 -12.88 -1.30
C THR A 75 6.64 -11.77 -0.78
N LEU A 76 7.58 -12.15 0.08
CA LEU A 76 8.62 -11.28 0.62
C LEU A 76 9.87 -11.38 -0.24
N ALA A 77 10.42 -10.24 -0.60
CA ALA A 77 11.63 -10.17 -1.42
C ALA A 77 12.45 -8.92 -1.12
N TRP A 78 13.67 -8.90 -1.59
CA TRP A 78 14.54 -7.73 -1.62
C TRP A 78 14.66 -7.20 -3.05
N VAL A 79 14.63 -5.89 -3.17
CA VAL A 79 14.77 -5.22 -4.47
C VAL A 79 15.69 -4.00 -4.31
N ALA A 80 16.47 -3.70 -5.34
CA ALA A 80 17.30 -2.51 -5.33
C ALA A 80 16.41 -1.25 -5.28
N LYS A 81 16.64 -0.39 -4.32
CA LYS A 81 15.84 0.84 -4.09
C LYS A 81 15.76 1.72 -5.35
N ALA A 82 16.86 1.79 -6.12
CA ALA A 82 16.91 2.57 -7.36
C ALA A 82 15.98 2.07 -8.47
N THR A 83 15.48 0.83 -8.40
CA THR A 83 14.55 0.27 -9.38
C THR A 83 13.08 0.59 -9.08
N LEU A 84 12.80 1.22 -7.97
CA LEU A 84 11.46 1.65 -7.56
C LEU A 84 11.34 3.18 -7.63
N ASN A 85 10.10 3.64 -7.78
CA ASN A 85 9.75 5.06 -7.69
C ASN A 85 8.56 5.26 -6.74
N ALA A 86 8.25 6.52 -6.44
CA ALA A 86 7.16 6.90 -5.55
C ALA A 86 5.78 6.95 -6.25
N LYS A 87 5.70 6.62 -7.54
CA LYS A 87 4.43 6.61 -8.26
C LYS A 87 3.48 5.60 -7.64
N ARG A 88 2.26 6.02 -7.35
CA ARG A 88 1.26 5.17 -6.74
C ARG A 88 0.49 4.44 -7.84
N ASN A 89 0.62 3.13 -7.82
CA ASN A 89 -0.17 2.21 -8.63
C ASN A 89 -0.92 1.25 -7.74
N VAL A 90 -1.97 0.67 -8.28
CA VAL A 90 -2.73 -0.42 -7.70
C VAL A 90 -2.78 -1.57 -8.69
N VAL A 91 -3.00 -2.76 -8.18
CA VAL A 91 -3.14 -3.97 -9.01
C VAL A 91 -4.47 -4.64 -8.67
N ILE A 92 -5.13 -5.19 -9.68
CA ILE A 92 -6.39 -5.92 -9.50
C ILE A 92 -6.12 -7.19 -8.69
N ALA A 93 -6.80 -7.31 -7.55
CA ALA A 93 -6.65 -8.41 -6.61
C ALA A 93 -7.66 -9.55 -6.81
N VAL A 94 -8.79 -9.26 -7.47
CA VAL A 94 -9.87 -10.21 -7.77
C VAL A 94 -9.75 -10.76 -9.19
N ASN A 95 -10.42 -11.85 -9.50
CA ASN A 95 -10.36 -12.45 -10.84
C ASN A 95 -10.86 -11.51 -11.93
N ARG A 96 -11.90 -10.74 -11.61
CA ARG A 96 -12.52 -9.78 -12.52
C ARG A 96 -13.04 -8.60 -11.73
N ALA A 97 -12.59 -7.41 -12.08
CA ALA A 97 -13.01 -6.15 -11.49
C ALA A 97 -13.80 -5.31 -12.49
N GLU A 98 -14.75 -4.54 -12.00
CA GLU A 98 -15.60 -3.66 -12.80
C GLU A 98 -15.19 -2.20 -12.60
N ILE A 99 -14.91 -1.51 -13.69
CA ILE A 99 -14.55 -0.10 -13.69
C ILE A 99 -15.74 0.72 -14.15
N HIS A 100 -16.21 1.60 -13.29
CA HIS A 100 -17.41 2.42 -13.47
C HIS A 100 -17.07 3.86 -13.80
N SER A 101 -18.04 4.58 -14.38
CA SER A 101 -17.90 6.01 -14.73
C SER A 101 -17.92 6.94 -13.52
N ALA A 102 -18.45 6.48 -12.40
CA ALA A 102 -18.52 7.21 -11.12
C ALA A 102 -18.38 6.24 -9.95
N ALA A 103 -18.13 6.76 -8.76
CA ALA A 103 -18.04 6.00 -7.50
C ALA A 103 -19.42 5.52 -7.03
N ASP A 104 -20.13 4.80 -7.87
CA ASP A 104 -21.48 4.29 -7.65
C ASP A 104 -21.70 3.03 -8.52
N LEU A 105 -22.18 1.95 -7.90
CA LEU A 105 -22.54 0.71 -8.60
C LEU A 105 -23.64 0.88 -9.64
N LYS A 106 -24.48 1.91 -9.51
CA LYS A 106 -25.54 2.23 -10.48
C LYS A 106 -25.02 3.03 -11.68
N SER A 107 -23.79 3.56 -11.61
CA SER A 107 -23.21 4.27 -12.74
C SER A 107 -22.85 3.32 -13.87
N PRO A 108 -22.74 3.81 -15.12
CA PRO A 108 -22.37 2.98 -16.27
C PRO A 108 -21.07 2.23 -16.05
N LEU A 109 -21.07 0.94 -16.41
CA LEU A 109 -19.86 0.13 -16.51
C LEU A 109 -19.08 0.59 -17.75
N LEU A 110 -17.82 0.98 -17.57
CA LEU A 110 -16.96 1.41 -18.68
C LEU A 110 -16.21 0.22 -19.29
N PHE A 111 -15.56 -0.58 -18.45
CA PHE A 111 -14.83 -1.76 -18.87
C PHE A 111 -14.57 -2.68 -17.65
N VAL A 112 -14.05 -3.85 -17.92
CA VAL A 112 -13.64 -4.82 -16.91
C VAL A 112 -12.14 -5.06 -17.01
N ALA A 113 -11.53 -5.44 -15.89
CA ALA A 113 -10.11 -5.78 -15.83
C ALA A 113 -9.91 -7.08 -15.08
N ASP A 114 -8.99 -7.89 -15.58
CA ASP A 114 -8.64 -9.16 -14.98
C ASP A 114 -7.61 -8.99 -13.84
N LYS A 115 -7.47 -10.03 -13.04
CA LYS A 115 -6.48 -10.09 -11.97
C LYS A 115 -5.08 -9.74 -12.49
N SER A 116 -4.33 -9.04 -11.67
CA SER A 116 -2.95 -8.59 -11.93
C SER A 116 -2.80 -7.46 -12.96
N VAL A 117 -3.88 -6.93 -13.51
CA VAL A 117 -3.80 -5.70 -14.30
C VAL A 117 -3.44 -4.53 -13.38
N ILE A 118 -2.51 -3.70 -13.85
CA ILE A 118 -1.96 -2.56 -13.09
C ILE A 118 -2.64 -1.27 -13.57
N PHE A 119 -3.06 -0.45 -12.60
CA PHE A 119 -3.60 0.89 -12.81
C PHE A 119 -2.82 1.93 -12.03
N GLU A 120 -2.70 3.11 -12.59
CA GLU A 120 -2.26 4.28 -11.83
C GLU A 120 -3.38 4.75 -10.90
N LEU A 121 -3.04 4.99 -9.64
CA LEU A 121 -3.96 5.57 -8.66
C LEU A 121 -4.00 7.08 -8.83
N LEU A 122 -5.16 7.62 -9.23
CA LEU A 122 -5.35 9.06 -9.43
C LEU A 122 -5.87 9.74 -8.17
N GLU A 123 -6.90 9.14 -7.53
CA GLU A 123 -7.53 9.70 -6.35
C GLU A 123 -7.94 8.57 -5.38
N THR A 124 -7.71 8.80 -4.10
CA THR A 124 -8.28 7.97 -3.05
C THR A 124 -9.65 8.52 -2.66
N GLY A 125 -10.70 7.77 -3.00
CA GLY A 125 -12.07 8.15 -2.67
C GLY A 125 -12.37 8.06 -1.18
N LYS A 126 -13.38 8.81 -0.72
CA LYS A 126 -13.84 8.80 0.68
C LYS A 126 -14.86 7.70 1.00
N THR A 127 -15.37 6.99 -0.02
CA THR A 127 -16.57 6.15 0.07
C THR A 127 -16.36 4.71 -0.40
N GLY A 128 -15.14 4.18 -0.26
CA GLY A 128 -14.84 2.80 -0.66
C GLY A 128 -14.52 2.65 -2.15
N TRP A 129 -14.30 3.73 -2.87
CA TRP A 129 -13.91 3.77 -4.27
C TRP A 129 -12.60 4.52 -4.46
N VAL A 130 -11.85 4.17 -5.51
CA VAL A 130 -10.69 4.90 -5.97
C VAL A 130 -10.80 5.19 -7.45
N LYS A 131 -10.25 6.33 -7.87
CA LYS A 131 -10.15 6.68 -9.29
C LYS A 131 -8.81 6.18 -9.82
N VAL A 132 -8.87 5.50 -10.93
CA VAL A 132 -7.72 4.85 -11.55
C VAL A 132 -7.62 5.18 -13.04
N ARG A 133 -6.40 5.02 -13.57
CA ARG A 133 -6.11 5.17 -15.00
C ARG A 133 -5.31 3.99 -15.50
N HIS A 134 -5.78 3.35 -16.55
CA HIS A 134 -5.03 2.34 -17.28
C HIS A 134 -3.95 2.96 -18.17
N ARG A 135 -2.93 2.20 -18.54
CA ARG A 135 -1.81 2.68 -19.37
C ARG A 135 -2.23 3.20 -20.76
N ASP A 136 -3.39 2.77 -21.28
CA ASP A 136 -3.97 3.26 -22.54
C ASP A 136 -4.70 4.59 -22.40
N GLY A 137 -4.77 5.15 -21.18
CA GLY A 137 -5.42 6.40 -20.85
C GLY A 137 -6.87 6.26 -20.37
N ALA A 138 -7.49 5.08 -20.44
CA ALA A 138 -8.82 4.86 -19.92
C ALA A 138 -8.87 5.06 -18.41
N GLN A 139 -9.85 5.83 -17.92
CA GLN A 139 -10.03 6.18 -16.53
C GLN A 139 -11.39 5.72 -16.02
N GLY A 140 -11.49 5.49 -14.73
CA GLY A 140 -12.76 5.19 -14.08
C GLY A 140 -12.59 4.94 -12.58
N TYR A 141 -13.65 4.46 -11.97
CA TYR A 141 -13.73 4.19 -10.55
C TYR A 141 -13.83 2.67 -10.31
N ILE A 142 -13.08 2.21 -9.32
CA ILE A 142 -13.07 0.81 -8.88
C ILE A 142 -13.22 0.75 -7.37
N ARG A 143 -13.81 -0.30 -6.84
CA ARG A 143 -13.96 -0.50 -5.39
C ARG A 143 -12.63 -0.85 -4.75
N ILE A 144 -12.41 -0.34 -3.55
CA ILE A 144 -11.15 -0.56 -2.81
C ILE A 144 -10.88 -2.03 -2.50
N GLU A 145 -11.94 -2.84 -2.29
CA GLU A 145 -11.80 -4.28 -2.02
C GLU A 145 -11.37 -5.10 -3.25
N GLU A 146 -11.40 -4.52 -4.45
CA GLU A 146 -11.01 -5.19 -5.69
C GLU A 146 -9.54 -4.94 -6.07
N VAL A 147 -8.86 -4.05 -5.36
CA VAL A 147 -7.48 -3.65 -5.64
C VAL A 147 -6.55 -3.87 -4.45
N TRP A 148 -5.26 -3.94 -4.73
CA TRP A 148 -4.18 -3.96 -3.76
C TRP A 148 -3.16 -2.87 -4.11
N GLY A 149 -2.58 -2.22 -3.06
CA GLY A 149 -1.59 -1.14 -3.24
C GLY A 149 -2.06 0.23 -2.72
N LEU A 150 -3.11 0.24 -1.89
CA LEU A 150 -3.69 1.47 -1.30
C LEU A 150 -3.01 1.88 0.01
#